data_af5a4396ffa1b57a63664f3e731c20d7
#
_entry.id   af5a4396ffa1b57a63664f3e731c20d7
#
_cell.length_a   1.000
_cell.length_b   1.000
_cell.length_c   1.000
_cell.angle_alpha   90.00
_cell.angle_beta   90.00
_cell.angle_gamma   90.00
#
_symmetry.space_group_name_H-M   'P 1'
#
loop_
_entity.id
_entity.type
_entity.pdbx_description
1 polymer ?
#
loop_
_entity_poly.entity_id
_entity_poly.type
_entity_poly.pdbx_seq_one_letter_code
_entity_poly.pdbx_strand_id
1 'polypeptide(L)'
;MDIKVPYEVKRNVLLNPGPSTTTDTVKFAQIVPDICPREAEFGGLMKGLREDLVKIVHGDLDKYTSVLFCGSGTINIDVCMNSLLPEGKKILVVNNGAYSTRAVEVCEYYGLPHINLKFPVDQRPDLEVVEKTLKENPDIALVHTTHNETGTGILNPIRELGALAHKYNAVFTVDTTSTYAMRPINVEEDNIDFCMASAQKGLMAFTGLSFIVGRTDVIKASAEYPKRSYYCNLFMQYDFFERTGEMHFTPPVQTIYATIQALNEYWAEGEQAKWARHTRVFNAIHEGLDELGFKDVIKRDEQAGLVVSALYPDDPNWDFSKVHDYCYERGFTIYPGKISNAKTFRLCALGAIDEQDIKDFFKVFKEALEYYGVCIPIRYN
;
A
#
# COMPACT_ATOMS: atom_id res chain seq x y z
N MET A 1 23.96 0.08 -9.16
CA MET A 1 24.65 1.36 -9.51
C MET A 1 25.36 1.86 -8.26
N ASP A 2 26.53 2.45 -8.44
CA ASP A 2 27.25 3.11 -7.35
C ASP A 2 26.76 4.56 -7.27
N ILE A 3 25.76 4.81 -6.41
CA ILE A 3 25.10 6.11 -6.32
C ILE A 3 25.95 7.06 -5.48
N LYS A 4 26.44 8.12 -6.13
CA LYS A 4 27.14 9.20 -5.41
C LYS A 4 26.14 10.13 -4.75
N VAL A 5 26.31 10.35 -3.45
CA VAL A 5 25.56 11.33 -2.67
C VAL A 5 26.47 12.56 -2.46
N PRO A 6 26.34 13.61 -3.30
CA PRO A 6 27.27 14.73 -3.30
C PRO A 6 27.05 15.69 -2.13
N TYR A 7 25.86 15.67 -1.51
CA TYR A 7 25.50 16.45 -0.32
C TYR A 7 24.30 15.81 0.38
N GLU A 8 24.16 16.08 1.66
CA GLU A 8 23.02 15.62 2.46
C GLU A 8 21.77 16.45 2.13
N VAL A 9 20.66 15.76 1.84
CA VAL A 9 19.38 16.41 1.59
C VAL A 9 18.68 16.66 2.94
N LYS A 10 18.11 17.86 3.14
CA LYS A 10 17.29 18.12 4.34
C LYS A 10 16.29 16.98 4.56
N ARG A 11 16.40 16.32 5.69
CA ARG A 11 15.55 15.18 6.03
C ARG A 11 14.30 15.66 6.76
N ASN A 12 13.13 15.30 6.23
CA ASN A 12 11.87 15.37 6.94
C ASN A 12 11.40 13.93 7.23
N VAL A 13 10.94 13.68 8.44
CA VAL A 13 10.39 12.38 8.87
C VAL A 13 8.90 12.37 8.59
N LEU A 14 8.49 11.52 7.69
CA LEU A 14 7.10 11.39 7.25
C LEU A 14 6.43 10.25 8.02
N LEU A 15 5.67 10.59 9.07
CA LEU A 15 4.87 9.64 9.85
C LEU A 15 3.44 9.50 9.29
N ASN A 16 3.29 9.67 7.98
CA ASN A 16 2.04 9.51 7.23
C ASN A 16 2.03 8.17 6.47
N PRO A 17 0.86 7.67 6.04
CA PRO A 17 0.74 6.38 5.36
C PRO A 17 1.24 6.36 3.91
N GLY A 18 2.07 7.30 3.53
CA GLY A 18 2.71 7.47 2.23
C GLY A 18 2.34 8.78 1.54
N PRO A 19 3.27 9.36 0.75
CA PRO A 19 4.60 8.80 0.45
C PRO A 19 5.46 8.62 1.71
N SER A 20 6.41 7.67 1.64
CA SER A 20 7.33 7.35 2.74
C SER A 20 8.60 8.21 2.71
N THR A 21 9.28 8.34 3.86
CA THR A 21 10.64 8.90 3.92
C THR A 21 11.58 8.01 3.11
N THR A 22 12.37 8.61 2.21
CA THR A 22 13.34 7.94 1.34
C THR A 22 14.78 8.19 1.81
N THR A 23 15.70 7.31 1.45
CA THR A 23 17.14 7.50 1.61
C THR A 23 17.67 8.52 0.60
N ASP A 24 18.85 9.08 0.86
CA ASP A 24 19.48 10.00 -0.10
C ASP A 24 19.96 9.26 -1.35
N THR A 25 20.40 8.02 -1.22
CA THR A 25 20.76 7.18 -2.38
C THR A 25 19.59 6.97 -3.34
N VAL A 26 18.38 6.74 -2.84
CA VAL A 26 17.16 6.70 -3.67
C VAL A 26 16.86 8.04 -4.32
N LYS A 27 17.05 9.17 -3.60
CA LYS A 27 16.85 10.51 -4.17
C LYS A 27 17.83 10.79 -5.32
N PHE A 28 19.11 10.50 -5.12
CA PHE A 28 20.14 10.76 -6.12
C PHE A 28 20.14 9.76 -7.27
N ALA A 29 19.54 8.59 -7.12
CA ALA A 29 19.35 7.63 -8.21
C ALA A 29 18.49 8.16 -9.37
N GLN A 30 17.77 9.26 -9.18
CA GLN A 30 17.04 9.94 -10.27
C GLN A 30 17.94 10.77 -11.18
N ILE A 31 19.17 11.09 -10.76
CA ILE A 31 20.13 11.88 -11.52
C ILE A 31 20.90 10.95 -12.44
N VAL A 32 20.32 10.70 -13.59
CA VAL A 32 20.86 9.80 -14.63
C VAL A 32 20.92 10.55 -15.95
N PRO A 33 21.77 10.13 -16.91
CA PRO A 33 21.75 10.66 -18.27
C PRO A 33 20.35 10.51 -18.89
N ASP A 34 20.02 11.40 -19.82
CA ASP A 34 18.83 11.23 -20.63
C ASP A 34 18.88 9.91 -21.38
N ILE A 35 17.86 9.10 -21.26
CA ILE A 35 17.71 7.81 -21.94
C ILE A 35 16.33 7.69 -22.57
N CYS A 36 16.29 7.21 -23.79
CA CYS A 36 15.04 6.84 -24.42
C CYS A 36 14.54 5.52 -23.82
N PRO A 37 13.30 5.45 -23.30
CA PRO A 37 12.79 4.22 -22.69
C PRO A 37 12.48 3.10 -23.72
N ARG A 38 12.78 3.32 -25.00
CA ARG A 38 12.70 2.34 -26.11
C ARG A 38 14.06 1.70 -26.44
N GLU A 39 15.10 2.07 -25.72
CA GLU A 39 16.41 1.46 -25.90
C GLU A 39 16.50 0.12 -25.15
N ALA A 40 17.25 -0.84 -25.74
CA ALA A 40 17.42 -2.18 -25.18
C ALA A 40 18.04 -2.15 -23.76
N GLU A 41 18.91 -1.17 -23.47
CA GLU A 41 19.48 -0.96 -22.15
C GLU A 41 18.40 -0.73 -21.09
N PHE A 42 17.44 0.15 -21.39
CA PHE A 42 16.32 0.41 -20.49
C PHE A 42 15.39 -0.80 -20.37
N GLY A 43 15.15 -1.52 -21.47
CA GLY A 43 14.39 -2.77 -21.47
C GLY A 43 14.99 -3.83 -20.55
N GLY A 44 16.32 -3.94 -20.50
CA GLY A 44 17.04 -4.83 -19.58
C GLY A 44 16.81 -4.46 -18.11
N LEU A 45 16.84 -3.17 -17.77
CA LEU A 45 16.52 -2.69 -16.42
C LEU A 45 15.06 -3.02 -16.03
N MET A 46 14.11 -2.83 -16.94
CA MET A 46 12.70 -3.13 -16.74
C MET A 46 12.43 -4.62 -16.48
N LYS A 47 13.14 -5.50 -17.17
CA LYS A 47 13.04 -6.95 -16.95
C LYS A 47 13.47 -7.31 -15.52
N GLY A 48 14.62 -6.85 -15.06
CA GLY A 48 15.10 -7.10 -13.69
C GLY A 48 14.17 -6.54 -12.64
N LEU A 49 13.68 -5.32 -12.83
CA LEU A 49 12.68 -4.70 -11.96
C LEU A 49 11.42 -5.55 -11.84
N ARG A 50 10.87 -6.03 -12.97
CA ARG A 50 9.66 -6.85 -13.00
C ARG A 50 9.83 -8.17 -12.24
N GLU A 51 10.97 -8.85 -12.44
CA GLU A 51 11.28 -10.10 -11.74
C GLU A 51 11.43 -9.89 -10.22
N ASP A 52 12.12 -8.83 -9.81
CA ASP A 52 12.33 -8.53 -8.40
C ASP A 52 11.01 -8.20 -7.67
N LEU A 53 10.08 -7.52 -8.35
CA LEU A 53 8.75 -7.27 -7.79
C LEU A 53 7.97 -8.59 -7.54
N VAL A 54 8.13 -9.61 -8.37
CA VAL A 54 7.52 -10.93 -8.12
C VAL A 54 8.19 -11.64 -6.94
N LYS A 55 9.53 -11.58 -6.86
CA LYS A 55 10.31 -12.25 -5.81
C LYS A 55 10.02 -11.71 -4.40
N ILE A 56 9.73 -10.40 -4.27
CA ILE A 56 9.38 -9.77 -2.96
C ILE A 56 8.16 -10.43 -2.30
N VAL A 57 7.23 -10.94 -3.11
CA VAL A 57 6.04 -11.63 -2.61
C VAL A 57 6.12 -13.15 -2.81
N HIS A 58 7.33 -13.67 -2.91
CA HIS A 58 7.64 -15.11 -3.05
C HIS A 58 6.93 -15.79 -4.23
N GLY A 59 6.57 -15.04 -5.27
CA GLY A 59 5.92 -15.58 -6.46
C GLY A 59 6.88 -16.39 -7.33
N ASP A 60 6.41 -17.52 -7.85
CA ASP A 60 7.10 -18.31 -8.85
C ASP A 60 7.04 -17.57 -10.21
N LEU A 61 8.21 -17.27 -10.79
CA LEU A 61 8.32 -16.53 -12.07
C LEU A 61 7.70 -17.27 -13.26
N ASP A 62 7.52 -18.58 -13.18
CA ASP A 62 6.82 -19.36 -14.21
C ASP A 62 5.29 -19.20 -14.13
N LYS A 63 4.77 -18.79 -12.97
CA LYS A 63 3.35 -18.62 -12.70
C LYS A 63 2.91 -17.16 -12.59
N TYR A 64 3.77 -16.31 -12.04
CA TYR A 64 3.47 -14.90 -11.75
C TYR A 64 4.36 -13.96 -12.56
N THR A 65 3.80 -12.84 -12.91
CA THR A 65 4.54 -11.73 -13.54
C THR A 65 4.14 -10.40 -12.90
N SER A 66 4.96 -9.37 -13.07
CA SER A 66 4.57 -8.02 -12.69
C SER A 66 4.28 -7.15 -13.90
N VAL A 67 3.21 -6.36 -13.82
CA VAL A 67 2.79 -5.40 -14.85
C VAL A 67 2.83 -4.00 -14.26
N LEU A 68 3.52 -3.09 -14.94
CA LEU A 68 3.80 -1.75 -14.45
C LEU A 68 2.88 -0.71 -15.10
N PHE A 69 2.47 0.29 -14.30
CA PHE A 69 1.66 1.41 -14.74
C PHE A 69 2.23 2.74 -14.23
N CYS A 70 2.10 3.78 -15.04
CA CYS A 70 2.43 5.14 -14.61
C CYS A 70 1.24 5.73 -13.86
N GLY A 71 1.39 5.91 -12.53
CA GLY A 71 0.33 6.47 -11.69
C GLY A 71 0.51 6.21 -10.20
N SER A 72 -0.47 6.61 -9.41
CA SER A 72 -0.56 6.27 -7.98
C SER A 72 -1.15 4.87 -7.78
N GLY A 73 -1.06 4.30 -6.58
CA GLY A 73 -1.60 2.95 -6.28
C GLY A 73 -3.07 2.75 -6.68
N THR A 74 -3.86 3.82 -6.75
CA THR A 74 -5.26 3.77 -7.18
C THR A 74 -5.44 3.26 -8.61
N ILE A 75 -4.46 3.48 -9.51
CA ILE A 75 -4.54 2.99 -10.89
C ILE A 75 -4.62 1.46 -10.93
N ASN A 76 -3.99 0.76 -9.99
CA ASN A 76 -4.01 -0.69 -9.96
C ASN A 76 -5.41 -1.26 -9.67
N ILE A 77 -6.17 -0.57 -8.78
CA ILE A 77 -7.57 -0.93 -8.50
C ILE A 77 -8.39 -0.76 -9.79
N ASP A 78 -8.24 0.40 -10.46
CA ASP A 78 -8.90 0.67 -11.73
C ASP A 78 -8.58 -0.41 -12.77
N VAL A 79 -7.29 -0.73 -12.95
CA VAL A 79 -6.83 -1.78 -13.87
C VAL A 79 -7.43 -3.15 -13.54
N CYS A 80 -7.37 -3.58 -12.28
CA CYS A 80 -7.84 -4.93 -11.90
C CYS A 80 -9.36 -5.06 -12.06
N MET A 81 -10.14 -4.07 -11.60
CA MET A 81 -11.60 -4.11 -11.70
C MET A 81 -12.04 -4.12 -13.18
N ASN A 82 -11.40 -3.32 -14.04
CA ASN A 82 -11.73 -3.24 -15.45
C ASN A 82 -11.30 -4.45 -16.27
N SER A 83 -10.12 -5.01 -15.96
CA SER A 83 -9.50 -6.02 -16.83
C SER A 83 -9.82 -7.46 -16.43
N LEU A 84 -10.10 -7.73 -15.14
CA LEU A 84 -10.22 -9.09 -14.63
C LEU A 84 -11.67 -9.58 -14.50
N LEU A 85 -12.66 -8.78 -14.87
CA LEU A 85 -14.06 -9.16 -14.81
C LEU A 85 -14.56 -9.71 -16.14
N PRO A 86 -14.88 -11.04 -16.26
CA PRO A 86 -15.50 -11.60 -17.44
C PRO A 86 -16.90 -11.03 -17.72
N GLU A 87 -17.38 -11.17 -18.94
CA GLU A 87 -18.74 -10.79 -19.33
C GLU A 87 -19.80 -11.52 -18.51
N GLY A 88 -20.82 -10.81 -18.07
CA GLY A 88 -21.96 -11.36 -17.32
C GLY A 88 -21.62 -11.80 -15.88
N LYS A 89 -20.43 -11.49 -15.37
CA LYS A 89 -19.98 -11.84 -14.02
C LYS A 89 -20.01 -10.63 -13.09
N LYS A 90 -19.81 -10.87 -11.79
CA LYS A 90 -19.80 -9.86 -10.73
C LYS A 90 -18.49 -9.83 -9.95
N ILE A 91 -18.23 -8.67 -9.33
CA ILE A 91 -17.16 -8.46 -8.36
C ILE A 91 -17.76 -8.48 -6.97
N LEU A 92 -17.15 -9.21 -6.03
CA LEU A 92 -17.39 -9.07 -4.61
C LEU A 92 -16.29 -8.19 -4.02
N VAL A 93 -16.65 -7.03 -3.48
CA VAL A 93 -15.74 -6.18 -2.71
C VAL A 93 -16.00 -6.40 -1.22
N VAL A 94 -15.04 -7.00 -0.53
CA VAL A 94 -15.03 -7.14 0.93
C VAL A 94 -14.53 -5.83 1.51
N ASN A 95 -15.46 -5.03 2.07
CA ASN A 95 -15.24 -3.61 2.34
C ASN A 95 -15.38 -3.29 3.84
N ASN A 96 -14.25 -2.95 4.48
CA ASN A 96 -14.21 -2.47 5.85
C ASN A 96 -13.41 -1.17 6.03
N GLY A 97 -13.29 -0.34 4.96
CA GLY A 97 -12.62 0.94 5.11
C GLY A 97 -12.56 1.80 3.86
N ALA A 98 -11.78 2.88 3.95
CA ALA A 98 -11.71 3.90 2.91
C ALA A 98 -11.03 3.42 1.61
N TYR A 99 -10.13 2.44 1.70
CA TYR A 99 -9.38 1.95 0.53
C TYR A 99 -10.15 0.83 -0.19
N SER A 100 -10.80 -0.07 0.53
CA SER A 100 -11.73 -1.02 -0.08
C SER A 100 -12.98 -0.32 -0.66
N THR A 101 -13.46 0.77 -0.04
CA THR A 101 -14.54 1.61 -0.63
C THR A 101 -14.14 2.16 -2.00
N ARG A 102 -12.86 2.48 -2.23
CA ARG A 102 -12.39 2.96 -3.55
C ARG A 102 -12.61 1.93 -4.66
N ALA A 103 -12.48 0.63 -4.38
CA ALA A 103 -12.80 -0.41 -5.36
C ALA A 103 -14.29 -0.41 -5.72
N VAL A 104 -15.15 -0.15 -4.75
CA VAL A 104 -16.61 0.03 -4.99
C VAL A 104 -16.86 1.25 -5.88
N GLU A 105 -16.25 2.40 -5.56
CA GLU A 105 -16.37 3.63 -6.36
C GLU A 105 -15.92 3.41 -7.82
N VAL A 106 -14.83 2.68 -8.04
CA VAL A 106 -14.37 2.29 -9.39
C VAL A 106 -15.42 1.43 -10.09
N CYS A 107 -15.98 0.43 -9.39
CA CYS A 107 -17.05 -0.40 -9.97
C CYS A 107 -18.27 0.42 -10.34
N GLU A 108 -18.71 1.34 -9.47
CA GLU A 108 -19.82 2.26 -9.72
C GLU A 108 -19.55 3.17 -10.91
N TYR A 109 -18.34 3.77 -10.97
CA TYR A 109 -17.94 4.69 -12.03
C TYR A 109 -17.98 4.04 -13.43
N TYR A 110 -17.54 2.79 -13.53
CA TYR A 110 -17.54 2.05 -14.79
C TYR A 110 -18.82 1.22 -15.02
N GLY A 111 -19.78 1.24 -14.10
CA GLY A 111 -21.01 0.46 -14.21
C GLY A 111 -20.75 -1.07 -14.13
N LEU A 112 -19.70 -1.51 -13.41
CA LEU A 112 -19.38 -2.91 -13.27
C LEU A 112 -20.34 -3.59 -12.28
N PRO A 113 -20.93 -4.77 -12.64
CA PRO A 113 -21.74 -5.51 -11.70
C PRO A 113 -20.92 -5.92 -10.47
N HIS A 114 -21.36 -5.51 -9.27
CA HIS A 114 -20.63 -5.77 -8.04
C HIS A 114 -21.54 -5.90 -6.82
N ILE A 115 -21.00 -6.52 -5.78
CA ILE A 115 -21.56 -6.58 -4.43
C ILE A 115 -20.61 -5.86 -3.50
N ASN A 116 -21.09 -4.80 -2.85
CA ASN A 116 -20.36 -4.11 -1.79
C ASN A 116 -20.71 -4.75 -0.44
N LEU A 117 -19.89 -5.72 0.01
CA LEU A 117 -20.07 -6.39 1.28
C LEU A 117 -19.40 -5.60 2.40
N LYS A 118 -20.19 -4.75 3.07
CA LYS A 118 -19.70 -3.81 4.09
C LYS A 118 -19.56 -4.46 5.46
N PHE A 119 -18.44 -4.17 6.13
CA PHE A 119 -18.19 -4.46 7.53
C PHE A 119 -17.85 -3.17 8.29
N PRO A 120 -17.95 -3.16 9.63
CA PRO A 120 -17.46 -2.03 10.44
C PRO A 120 -15.97 -1.75 10.18
N VAL A 121 -15.60 -0.48 10.15
CA VAL A 121 -14.22 -0.06 9.81
C VAL A 121 -13.17 -0.43 10.86
N ASP A 122 -13.63 -0.76 12.06
CA ASP A 122 -12.83 -1.17 13.22
C ASP A 122 -12.86 -2.68 13.47
N GLN A 123 -13.36 -3.45 12.52
CA GLN A 123 -13.47 -4.92 12.62
C GLN A 123 -12.96 -5.61 11.35
N ARG A 124 -12.38 -6.78 11.55
CA ARG A 124 -12.07 -7.68 10.44
C ARG A 124 -13.36 -8.20 9.79
N PRO A 125 -13.34 -8.47 8.47
CA PRO A 125 -14.47 -9.12 7.82
C PRO A 125 -14.83 -10.46 8.46
N ASP A 126 -16.11 -10.70 8.68
CA ASP A 126 -16.63 -11.99 9.10
C ASP A 126 -16.60 -12.97 7.92
N LEU A 127 -15.78 -14.02 8.05
CA LEU A 127 -15.56 -15.02 7.02
C LEU A 127 -16.81 -15.86 6.71
N GLU A 128 -17.67 -16.11 7.69
CA GLU A 128 -18.93 -16.84 7.48
C GLU A 128 -19.89 -16.03 6.60
N VAL A 129 -19.93 -14.71 6.80
CA VAL A 129 -20.74 -13.79 5.98
C VAL A 129 -20.18 -13.72 4.55
N VAL A 130 -18.84 -13.68 4.40
CA VAL A 130 -18.19 -13.70 3.08
C VAL A 130 -18.52 -15.01 2.36
N GLU A 131 -18.34 -16.15 3.02
CA GLU A 131 -18.61 -17.46 2.45
C GLU A 131 -20.08 -17.62 2.03
N LYS A 132 -21.03 -17.20 2.89
CA LYS A 132 -22.45 -17.19 2.57
C LYS A 132 -22.73 -16.36 1.31
N THR A 133 -22.13 -15.17 1.21
CA THR A 133 -22.33 -14.28 0.05
C THR A 133 -21.83 -14.95 -1.24
N LEU A 134 -20.64 -15.59 -1.21
CA LEU A 134 -20.09 -16.33 -2.36
C LEU A 134 -20.98 -17.49 -2.76
N LYS A 135 -21.49 -18.26 -1.81
CA LYS A 135 -22.39 -19.40 -2.04
C LYS A 135 -23.72 -19.00 -2.67
N GLU A 136 -24.29 -17.86 -2.23
CA GLU A 136 -25.57 -17.34 -2.72
C GLU A 136 -25.45 -16.66 -4.10
N ASN A 137 -24.24 -16.30 -4.53
CA ASN A 137 -23.96 -15.58 -5.79
C ASN A 137 -22.90 -16.29 -6.62
N PRO A 138 -23.24 -17.41 -7.31
CA PRO A 138 -22.29 -18.21 -8.09
C PRO A 138 -21.79 -17.50 -9.37
N ASP A 139 -22.28 -16.33 -9.68
CA ASP A 139 -21.83 -15.46 -10.76
C ASP A 139 -20.72 -14.49 -10.34
N ILE A 140 -20.29 -14.49 -9.06
CA ILE A 140 -19.08 -13.81 -8.63
C ILE A 140 -17.86 -14.50 -9.23
N ALA A 141 -17.06 -13.76 -10.02
CA ALA A 141 -15.82 -14.24 -10.62
C ALA A 141 -14.57 -13.52 -10.09
N LEU A 142 -14.76 -12.43 -9.37
CA LEU A 142 -13.66 -11.64 -8.81
C LEU A 142 -13.98 -11.24 -7.36
N VAL A 143 -13.07 -11.50 -6.44
CA VAL A 143 -13.14 -11.04 -5.04
C VAL A 143 -12.01 -10.04 -4.81
N HIS A 144 -12.33 -8.90 -4.23
CA HIS A 144 -11.37 -7.86 -3.90
C HIS A 144 -11.41 -7.48 -2.42
N THR A 145 -10.24 -7.26 -1.83
CA THR A 145 -10.08 -6.68 -0.50
C THR A 145 -8.81 -5.83 -0.40
N THR A 146 -8.72 -5.00 0.65
CA THR A 146 -7.49 -4.30 1.05
C THR A 146 -6.83 -5.07 2.19
N HIS A 147 -5.53 -5.39 2.09
CA HIS A 147 -4.81 -6.14 3.14
C HIS A 147 -4.70 -5.34 4.45
N ASN A 148 -4.29 -4.07 4.35
CA ASN A 148 -4.25 -3.14 5.49
C ASN A 148 -5.01 -1.86 5.15
N GLU A 149 -6.14 -1.65 5.81
CA GLU A 149 -6.88 -0.41 5.75
C GLU A 149 -6.15 0.70 6.50
N THR A 150 -5.33 1.47 5.79
CA THR A 150 -4.50 2.53 6.41
C THR A 150 -5.30 3.69 7.00
N GLY A 151 -6.63 3.71 6.83
CA GLY A 151 -7.53 4.61 7.54
C GLY A 151 -7.60 4.31 9.03
N THR A 152 -7.59 3.05 9.40
CA THR A 152 -7.70 2.52 10.77
C THR A 152 -6.45 1.81 11.25
N GLY A 153 -5.69 1.18 10.36
CA GLY A 153 -4.56 0.31 10.67
C GLY A 153 -4.90 -1.18 10.74
N ILE A 154 -6.17 -1.57 10.49
CA ILE A 154 -6.61 -2.96 10.60
C ILE A 154 -6.00 -3.86 9.52
N LEU A 155 -5.62 -5.07 9.91
CA LEU A 155 -5.11 -6.11 9.03
C LEU A 155 -6.21 -7.11 8.68
N ASN A 156 -6.56 -7.21 7.40
CA ASN A 156 -7.56 -8.16 6.92
C ASN A 156 -6.97 -9.57 6.68
N PRO A 157 -7.75 -10.63 6.89
CA PRO A 157 -7.31 -12.03 6.81
C PRO A 157 -7.27 -12.51 5.34
N ILE A 158 -6.25 -12.07 4.58
CA ILE A 158 -6.18 -12.32 3.14
C ILE A 158 -6.02 -13.79 2.77
N ARG A 159 -5.31 -14.59 3.58
CA ARG A 159 -5.13 -16.03 3.35
C ARG A 159 -6.47 -16.77 3.36
N GLU A 160 -7.28 -16.49 4.35
CA GLU A 160 -8.62 -17.09 4.51
C GLU A 160 -9.59 -16.58 3.44
N LEU A 161 -9.55 -15.28 3.14
CA LEU A 161 -10.38 -14.69 2.08
C LEU A 161 -10.00 -15.26 0.70
N GLY A 162 -8.72 -15.45 0.41
CA GLY A 162 -8.25 -16.08 -0.82
C GLY A 162 -8.68 -17.53 -0.91
N ALA A 163 -8.57 -18.30 0.16
CA ALA A 163 -9.06 -19.68 0.21
C ALA A 163 -10.57 -19.78 -0.06
N LEU A 164 -11.37 -18.83 0.48
CA LEU A 164 -12.80 -18.76 0.17
C LEU A 164 -13.04 -18.39 -1.29
N ALA A 165 -12.34 -17.40 -1.84
CA ALA A 165 -12.46 -17.02 -3.25
C ALA A 165 -12.21 -18.24 -4.17
N HIS A 166 -11.10 -18.96 -3.95
CA HIS A 166 -10.74 -20.14 -4.73
C HIS A 166 -11.74 -21.30 -4.56
N LYS A 167 -12.27 -21.50 -3.35
CA LYS A 167 -13.31 -22.51 -3.08
C LYS A 167 -14.55 -22.31 -3.96
N TYR A 168 -14.86 -21.06 -4.30
CA TYR A 168 -15.99 -20.68 -5.15
C TYR A 168 -15.60 -20.30 -6.58
N ASN A 169 -14.39 -20.66 -7.03
CA ASN A 169 -13.84 -20.44 -8.37
C ASN A 169 -13.77 -18.95 -8.77
N ALA A 170 -13.58 -18.05 -7.83
CA ALA A 170 -13.36 -16.65 -8.07
C ALA A 170 -11.85 -16.30 -7.99
N VAL A 171 -11.42 -15.38 -8.85
CA VAL A 171 -10.08 -14.78 -8.80
C VAL A 171 -9.99 -13.86 -7.59
N PHE A 172 -8.88 -13.92 -6.84
CA PHE A 172 -8.67 -13.10 -5.65
C PHE A 172 -7.65 -11.99 -5.91
N THR A 173 -8.09 -10.74 -5.71
CA THR A 173 -7.26 -9.53 -5.85
C THR A 173 -7.12 -8.81 -4.51
N VAL A 174 -5.91 -8.40 -4.18
CA VAL A 174 -5.62 -7.75 -2.90
C VAL A 174 -4.88 -6.43 -3.12
N ASP A 175 -5.41 -5.34 -2.55
CA ASP A 175 -4.64 -4.11 -2.41
C ASP A 175 -3.63 -4.27 -1.27
N THR A 176 -2.39 -4.53 -1.62
CA THR A 176 -1.25 -4.65 -0.72
C THR A 176 -0.39 -3.38 -0.68
N THR A 177 -0.90 -2.26 -1.18
CA THR A 177 -0.13 -1.02 -1.38
C THR A 177 0.65 -0.59 -0.12
N SER A 178 0.10 -0.79 1.07
CA SER A 178 0.78 -0.44 2.33
C SER A 178 1.56 -1.59 2.96
N THR A 179 1.30 -2.84 2.58
CA THR A 179 1.93 -4.02 3.18
C THR A 179 3.02 -4.65 2.31
N TYR A 180 2.99 -4.39 1.00
CA TYR A 180 4.00 -4.86 0.05
C TYR A 180 5.40 -4.38 0.43
N ALA A 181 6.37 -5.27 0.48
CA ALA A 181 7.73 -5.03 0.95
C ALA A 181 7.85 -4.49 2.39
N MET A 182 6.75 -4.53 3.17
CA MET A 182 6.68 -4.10 4.57
C MET A 182 6.36 -5.25 5.52
N ARG A 183 5.55 -6.19 5.07
CA ARG A 183 5.23 -7.44 5.77
C ARG A 183 5.54 -8.60 4.83
N PRO A 184 5.96 -9.76 5.35
CA PRO A 184 6.04 -10.97 4.55
C PRO A 184 4.68 -11.30 3.93
N ILE A 185 4.67 -11.51 2.62
CA ILE A 185 3.52 -11.95 1.82
C ILE A 185 4.03 -13.06 0.92
N ASN A 186 3.34 -14.20 0.89
CA ASN A 186 3.60 -15.26 -0.07
C ASN A 186 2.35 -15.48 -0.90
N VAL A 187 2.39 -15.07 -2.18
CA VAL A 187 1.19 -15.07 -3.03
C VAL A 187 0.58 -16.46 -3.22
N GLU A 188 1.39 -17.52 -3.22
CA GLU A 188 0.87 -18.89 -3.34
C GLU A 188 0.27 -19.39 -2.02
N GLU A 189 0.98 -19.23 -0.90
CA GLU A 189 0.51 -19.67 0.41
C GLU A 189 -0.68 -18.84 0.93
N ASP A 190 -0.76 -17.56 0.55
CA ASP A 190 -1.82 -16.65 0.94
C ASP A 190 -3.00 -16.66 -0.05
N ASN A 191 -2.98 -17.56 -1.05
CA ASN A 191 -4.02 -17.74 -2.05
C ASN A 191 -4.32 -16.46 -2.87
N ILE A 192 -3.30 -15.67 -3.18
CA ILE A 192 -3.45 -14.40 -3.89
C ILE A 192 -3.19 -14.61 -5.38
N ASP A 193 -4.18 -14.31 -6.22
CA ASP A 193 -4.00 -14.31 -7.68
C ASP A 193 -3.38 -12.99 -8.16
N PHE A 194 -3.76 -11.86 -7.54
CA PHE A 194 -3.22 -10.54 -7.85
C PHE A 194 -2.99 -9.73 -6.58
N CYS A 195 -1.78 -9.22 -6.40
CA CYS A 195 -1.49 -8.19 -5.43
C CYS A 195 -1.01 -6.91 -6.11
N MET A 196 -1.41 -5.77 -5.57
CA MET A 196 -1.15 -4.47 -6.16
C MET A 196 -0.44 -3.55 -5.18
N ALA A 197 0.55 -2.81 -5.68
CA ALA A 197 1.31 -1.87 -4.88
C ALA A 197 1.83 -0.68 -5.70
N SER A 198 2.52 0.22 -5.03
CA SER A 198 3.14 1.40 -5.63
C SER A 198 4.46 1.74 -4.96
N ALA A 199 5.37 2.32 -5.72
CA ALA A 199 6.77 2.48 -5.33
C ALA A 199 7.00 3.38 -4.09
N GLN A 200 6.14 4.38 -3.87
CA GLN A 200 6.28 5.37 -2.79
C GLN A 200 5.85 4.89 -1.39
N LYS A 201 5.51 3.63 -1.24
CA LYS A 201 5.10 3.03 0.05
C LYS A 201 6.22 2.15 0.61
N GLY A 202 6.00 0.85 0.72
CA GLY A 202 6.95 -0.08 1.32
C GLY A 202 8.27 -0.25 0.56
N LEU A 203 8.32 0.03 -0.74
CA LEU A 203 9.59 0.09 -1.47
C LEU A 203 10.41 1.33 -1.13
N MET A 204 9.80 2.39 -0.55
CA MET A 204 10.49 3.63 -0.18
C MET A 204 11.13 4.37 -1.37
N ALA A 205 10.48 4.30 -2.55
CA ALA A 205 10.85 5.08 -3.73
C ALA A 205 9.89 6.28 -3.91
N PHE A 206 9.70 6.75 -5.13
CA PHE A 206 8.88 7.92 -5.43
C PHE A 206 7.52 7.56 -6.04
N THR A 207 6.56 8.50 -5.92
CA THR A 207 5.27 8.41 -6.60
C THR A 207 5.45 8.48 -8.12
N GLY A 208 4.60 7.75 -8.86
CA GLY A 208 4.59 7.76 -10.32
C GLY A 208 4.73 6.39 -10.95
N LEU A 209 5.19 5.39 -10.19
CA LEU A 209 5.23 3.99 -10.60
C LEU A 209 4.33 3.16 -9.68
N SER A 210 3.38 2.46 -10.30
CA SER A 210 2.53 1.46 -9.65
C SER A 210 2.63 0.14 -10.40
N PHE A 211 2.34 -0.96 -9.73
CA PHE A 211 2.49 -2.29 -10.32
C PHE A 211 1.51 -3.29 -9.73
N ILE A 212 1.24 -4.32 -10.52
CA ILE A 212 0.40 -5.45 -10.18
C ILE A 212 1.25 -6.71 -10.37
N VAL A 213 1.45 -7.48 -9.31
CA VAL A 213 1.99 -8.84 -9.41
C VAL A 213 0.80 -9.79 -9.52
N GLY A 214 0.74 -10.55 -10.59
CA GLY A 214 -0.43 -11.40 -10.85
C GLY A 214 -0.13 -12.66 -11.63
N ARG A 215 -1.06 -13.60 -11.57
CA ARG A 215 -0.99 -14.87 -12.29
C ARG A 215 -1.01 -14.66 -13.79
N THR A 216 0.03 -15.17 -14.45
CA THR A 216 0.24 -15.02 -15.89
C THR A 216 -0.87 -15.67 -16.72
N ASP A 217 -1.38 -16.81 -16.29
CA ASP A 217 -2.47 -17.53 -16.97
C ASP A 217 -3.78 -16.72 -16.93
N VAL A 218 -4.11 -16.10 -15.80
CA VAL A 218 -5.31 -15.27 -15.64
C VAL A 218 -5.18 -13.97 -16.44
N ILE A 219 -3.98 -13.36 -16.46
CA ILE A 219 -3.72 -12.18 -17.31
C ILE A 219 -3.95 -12.54 -18.79
N LYS A 220 -3.43 -13.67 -19.25
CA LYS A 220 -3.63 -14.14 -20.64
C LYS A 220 -5.10 -14.40 -20.95
N ALA A 221 -5.85 -15.02 -20.03
CA ALA A 221 -7.28 -15.24 -20.20
C ALA A 221 -8.07 -13.93 -20.33
N SER A 222 -7.64 -12.86 -19.65
CA SER A 222 -8.31 -11.56 -19.70
C SER A 222 -8.25 -10.88 -21.07
N ALA A 223 -7.47 -11.39 -22.02
CA ALA A 223 -7.47 -10.92 -23.41
C ALA A 223 -8.86 -11.00 -24.06
N GLU A 224 -9.65 -12.00 -23.67
CA GLU A 224 -10.99 -12.27 -24.18
C GLU A 224 -12.10 -11.52 -23.43
N TYR A 225 -11.75 -10.79 -22.36
CA TYR A 225 -12.73 -10.07 -21.55
C TYR A 225 -13.09 -8.72 -22.17
N PRO A 226 -14.23 -8.12 -21.79
CA PRO A 226 -14.64 -6.83 -22.31
C PRO A 226 -13.59 -5.74 -22.11
N LYS A 227 -13.27 -5.00 -23.16
CA LYS A 227 -12.31 -3.88 -23.14
C LYS A 227 -13.00 -2.63 -22.60
N ARG A 228 -12.79 -2.29 -21.33
CA ARG A 228 -13.47 -1.20 -20.63
C ARG A 228 -12.63 0.08 -20.52
N SER A 229 -11.31 -0.06 -20.53
CA SER A 229 -10.38 1.05 -20.49
C SER A 229 -9.25 0.84 -21.51
N TYR A 230 -8.83 1.92 -22.18
CA TYR A 230 -7.68 1.85 -23.09
C TYR A 230 -6.35 1.90 -22.34
N TYR A 231 -6.21 2.82 -21.38
CA TYR A 231 -4.98 2.96 -20.60
C TYR A 231 -4.87 1.90 -19.48
N CYS A 232 -5.95 1.68 -18.73
CA CYS A 232 -6.02 0.75 -17.63
C CYS A 232 -6.40 -0.66 -18.13
N ASN A 233 -5.65 -1.20 -19.09
CA ASN A 233 -5.85 -2.55 -19.64
C ASN A 233 -4.66 -3.43 -19.30
N LEU A 234 -4.88 -4.40 -18.40
CA LEU A 234 -3.83 -5.26 -17.86
C LEU A 234 -3.19 -6.14 -18.93
N PHE A 235 -4.02 -6.79 -19.77
CA PHE A 235 -3.51 -7.66 -20.82
C PHE A 235 -2.71 -6.89 -21.86
N MET A 236 -3.21 -5.75 -22.32
CA MET A 236 -2.52 -4.96 -23.34
C MET A 236 -1.14 -4.48 -22.86
N GLN A 237 -1.04 -4.07 -21.61
CA GLN A 237 0.23 -3.67 -21.01
C GLN A 237 1.18 -4.88 -20.84
N TYR A 238 0.66 -6.02 -20.37
CA TYR A 238 1.40 -7.27 -20.27
C TYR A 238 1.93 -7.74 -21.61
N ASP A 239 1.05 -7.88 -22.62
CA ASP A 239 1.41 -8.37 -23.95
C ASP A 239 2.48 -7.49 -24.62
N PHE A 240 2.39 -6.17 -24.44
CA PHE A 240 3.40 -5.26 -24.95
C PHE A 240 4.77 -5.49 -24.30
N PHE A 241 4.82 -5.70 -22.98
CA PHE A 241 6.05 -6.05 -22.29
C PHE A 241 6.65 -7.36 -22.80
N GLU A 242 5.84 -8.40 -22.97
CA GLU A 242 6.34 -9.70 -23.40
C GLU A 242 6.91 -9.67 -24.83
N ARG A 243 6.32 -8.87 -25.71
CA ARG A 243 6.77 -8.74 -27.09
C ARG A 243 7.95 -7.81 -27.27
N THR A 244 8.09 -6.77 -26.47
CA THR A 244 9.04 -5.68 -26.73
C THR A 244 10.05 -5.46 -25.59
N GLY A 245 9.78 -5.96 -24.40
CA GLY A 245 10.54 -5.63 -23.17
C GLY A 245 10.28 -4.23 -22.62
N GLU A 246 9.28 -3.51 -23.15
CA GLU A 246 9.00 -2.11 -22.85
C GLU A 246 7.63 -1.89 -22.23
N MET A 247 7.43 -0.78 -21.51
CA MET A 247 6.08 -0.31 -21.16
C MET A 247 5.34 0.17 -22.42
N HIS A 248 4.06 -0.18 -22.52
CA HIS A 248 3.24 0.23 -23.68
C HIS A 248 3.16 1.76 -23.81
N PHE A 249 2.99 2.47 -22.72
CA PHE A 249 3.02 3.92 -22.65
C PHE A 249 4.33 4.43 -22.05
N THR A 250 4.63 5.73 -22.20
CA THR A 250 5.87 6.34 -21.71
C THR A 250 6.03 6.14 -20.20
N PRO A 251 7.11 5.49 -19.74
CA PRO A 251 7.36 5.24 -18.33
C PRO A 251 7.94 6.48 -17.62
N PRO A 252 7.81 6.54 -16.28
CA PRO A 252 8.46 7.56 -15.45
C PRO A 252 9.94 7.17 -15.21
N VAL A 253 10.82 7.42 -16.20
CA VAL A 253 12.20 6.92 -16.26
C VAL A 253 12.96 7.16 -14.95
N GLN A 254 12.99 8.39 -14.44
CA GLN A 254 13.73 8.74 -13.23
C GLN A 254 13.18 8.02 -11.99
N THR A 255 11.86 7.89 -11.89
CA THR A 255 11.20 7.12 -10.82
C THR A 255 11.55 5.63 -10.89
N ILE A 256 11.73 5.08 -12.09
CA ILE A 256 12.15 3.69 -12.28
C ILE A 256 13.59 3.49 -11.76
N TYR A 257 14.53 4.37 -12.07
CA TYR A 257 15.87 4.30 -11.51
C TYR A 257 15.88 4.39 -9.99
N ALA A 258 15.10 5.32 -9.42
CA ALA A 258 14.94 5.41 -7.97
C ALA A 258 14.31 4.14 -7.36
N THR A 259 13.35 3.51 -8.07
CA THR A 259 12.73 2.27 -7.61
C THR A 259 13.72 1.10 -7.65
N ILE A 260 14.56 1.01 -8.68
CA ILE A 260 15.63 0.00 -8.76
C ILE A 260 16.62 0.19 -7.60
N GLN A 261 16.99 1.43 -7.28
CA GLN A 261 17.85 1.67 -6.12
C GLN A 261 17.18 1.27 -4.80
N ALA A 262 15.90 1.57 -4.63
CA ALA A 262 15.14 1.14 -3.46
C ALA A 262 15.04 -0.40 -3.34
N LEU A 263 14.95 -1.11 -4.48
CA LEU A 263 15.03 -2.58 -4.51
C LEU A 263 16.43 -3.09 -4.12
N ASN A 264 17.50 -2.44 -4.58
CA ASN A 264 18.85 -2.80 -4.14
C ASN A 264 19.00 -2.65 -2.62
N GLU A 265 18.44 -1.60 -2.04
CA GLU A 265 18.44 -1.39 -0.58
C GLU A 265 17.57 -2.44 0.14
N TYR A 266 16.42 -2.80 -0.43
CA TYR A 266 15.58 -3.87 0.10
C TYR A 266 16.31 -5.21 0.16
N TRP A 267 17.00 -5.59 -0.92
CA TRP A 267 17.75 -6.84 -0.96
C TRP A 267 19.00 -6.81 -0.07
N ALA A 268 19.64 -5.65 0.08
CA ALA A 268 20.78 -5.48 0.97
C ALA A 268 20.38 -5.55 2.46
N GLU A 269 19.24 -4.99 2.84
CA GLU A 269 18.67 -5.08 4.19
C GLU A 269 18.11 -6.49 4.46
N GLY A 270 17.40 -7.05 3.50
CA GLY A 270 16.68 -8.32 3.59
C GLY A 270 15.30 -8.18 4.25
N GLU A 271 14.37 -9.03 3.78
CA GLU A 271 12.95 -8.98 4.19
C GLU A 271 12.76 -9.02 5.71
N GLN A 272 13.40 -10.00 6.38
CA GLN A 272 13.24 -10.22 7.82
C GLN A 272 13.81 -9.05 8.65
N ALA A 273 14.98 -8.52 8.24
CA ALA A 273 15.58 -7.38 8.93
C ALA A 273 14.74 -6.12 8.77
N LYS A 274 14.23 -5.88 7.56
CA LYS A 274 13.32 -4.76 7.27
C LYS A 274 12.03 -4.86 8.07
N TRP A 275 11.39 -6.03 8.10
CA TRP A 275 10.19 -6.27 8.89
C TRP A 275 10.45 -6.06 10.39
N ALA A 276 11.56 -6.58 10.91
CA ALA A 276 11.95 -6.39 12.29
C ALA A 276 12.18 -4.91 12.64
N ARG A 277 12.83 -4.14 11.76
CA ARG A 277 13.03 -2.68 11.94
C ARG A 277 11.69 -1.94 12.02
N HIS A 278 10.79 -2.19 11.08
CA HIS A 278 9.47 -1.53 11.10
C HIS A 278 8.62 -1.95 12.31
N THR A 279 8.75 -3.18 12.77
CA THR A 279 8.10 -3.65 14.00
C THR A 279 8.61 -2.88 15.23
N ARG A 280 9.92 -2.64 15.34
CA ARG A 280 10.48 -1.81 16.43
C ARG A 280 10.00 -0.36 16.35
N VAL A 281 9.98 0.23 15.15
CA VAL A 281 9.44 1.58 14.93
C VAL A 281 7.96 1.65 15.33
N PHE A 282 7.16 0.66 14.93
CA PHE A 282 5.75 0.57 15.29
C PHE A 282 5.53 0.47 16.81
N ASN A 283 6.33 -0.36 17.48
CA ASN A 283 6.29 -0.50 18.95
C ASN A 283 6.69 0.81 19.64
N ALA A 284 7.73 1.51 19.15
CA ALA A 284 8.13 2.81 19.68
C ALA A 284 7.03 3.88 19.53
N ILE A 285 6.23 3.83 18.45
CA ILE A 285 5.05 4.69 18.29
C ILE A 285 4.04 4.40 19.40
N HIS A 286 3.75 3.12 19.67
CA HIS A 286 2.82 2.75 20.75
C HIS A 286 3.32 3.14 22.13
N GLU A 287 4.61 2.93 22.42
CA GLU A 287 5.23 3.34 23.68
C GLU A 287 5.06 4.86 23.94
N GLY A 288 5.32 5.67 22.91
CA GLY A 288 5.16 7.12 23.02
C GLY A 288 3.70 7.58 23.15
N LEU A 289 2.77 6.91 22.47
CA LEU A 289 1.34 7.19 22.62
C LEU A 289 0.83 6.79 24.01
N ASP A 290 1.27 5.64 24.53
CA ASP A 290 0.92 5.15 25.86
C ASP A 290 1.43 6.08 26.96
N GLU A 291 2.70 6.54 26.85
CA GLU A 291 3.29 7.49 27.80
C GLU A 291 2.45 8.78 27.88
N LEU A 292 1.93 9.24 26.74
CA LEU A 292 1.08 10.43 26.66
C LEU A 292 -0.39 10.17 26.98
N GLY A 293 -0.82 8.90 27.09
CA GLY A 293 -2.19 8.51 27.44
C GLY A 293 -3.16 8.44 26.26
N PHE A 294 -2.68 8.42 25.01
CA PHE A 294 -3.53 8.28 23.82
C PHE A 294 -4.11 6.84 23.71
N LYS A 295 -5.30 6.75 23.14
CA LYS A 295 -6.00 5.48 22.88
C LYS A 295 -6.04 5.15 21.39
N ASP A 296 -5.79 3.89 21.08
CA ASP A 296 -5.93 3.34 19.74
C ASP A 296 -7.42 3.15 19.39
N VAL A 297 -7.72 3.26 18.09
CA VAL A 297 -9.05 2.92 17.54
C VAL A 297 -9.20 1.40 17.41
N ILE A 298 -8.13 0.73 16.96
CA ILE A 298 -8.11 -0.70 16.68
C ILE A 298 -7.33 -1.43 17.76
N LYS A 299 -7.80 -2.61 18.16
CA LYS A 299 -7.05 -3.49 19.06
C LYS A 299 -5.69 -3.82 18.46
N ARG A 300 -4.65 -3.83 19.29
CA ARG A 300 -3.26 -3.98 18.83
C ARG A 300 -2.99 -5.29 18.11
N ASP A 301 -3.63 -6.38 18.51
CA ASP A 301 -3.54 -7.70 17.88
C ASP A 301 -4.25 -7.79 16.52
N GLU A 302 -5.08 -6.81 16.19
CA GLU A 302 -5.75 -6.68 14.89
C GLU A 302 -5.05 -5.71 13.95
N GLN A 303 -4.04 -4.99 14.43
CA GLN A 303 -3.31 -4.00 13.63
C GLN A 303 -2.29 -4.64 12.69
N ALA A 304 -2.06 -4.00 11.56
CA ALA A 304 -1.09 -4.45 10.55
C ALA A 304 0.38 -4.27 10.96
N GLY A 305 0.65 -3.56 12.04
CA GLY A 305 2.02 -3.22 12.45
C GLY A 305 2.66 -2.08 11.62
N LEU A 306 1.86 -1.27 10.94
CA LEU A 306 2.32 -0.23 10.03
C LEU A 306 1.71 1.14 10.29
N VAL A 307 0.47 1.18 10.73
CA VAL A 307 -0.29 2.42 10.97
C VAL A 307 -0.99 2.31 12.31
N VAL A 308 -0.85 3.33 13.14
CA VAL A 308 -1.63 3.54 14.35
C VAL A 308 -2.61 4.68 14.10
N SER A 309 -3.90 4.44 14.29
CA SER A 309 -4.93 5.49 14.37
C SER A 309 -5.24 5.74 15.84
N ALA A 310 -4.89 6.92 16.33
CA ALA A 310 -5.13 7.35 17.70
C ALA A 310 -6.32 8.30 17.77
N LEU A 311 -7.13 8.16 18.83
CA LEU A 311 -8.28 9.03 19.08
C LEU A 311 -7.83 10.44 19.46
N TYR A 312 -8.56 11.46 19.03
CA TYR A 312 -8.37 12.80 19.54
C TYR A 312 -8.71 12.85 21.04
N PRO A 313 -7.94 13.59 21.84
CA PRO A 313 -8.30 13.81 23.25
C PRO A 313 -9.58 14.65 23.40
N ASP A 314 -10.29 14.41 24.50
CA ASP A 314 -11.43 15.24 24.93
C ASP A 314 -10.91 16.49 25.67
N ASP A 315 -10.02 17.24 25.05
CA ASP A 315 -9.40 18.44 25.62
C ASP A 315 -9.78 19.66 24.78
N PRO A 316 -10.31 20.74 25.37
CA PRO A 316 -10.71 21.94 24.62
C PRO A 316 -9.55 22.66 23.95
N ASN A 317 -8.32 22.44 24.42
CA ASN A 317 -7.11 23.03 23.85
C ASN A 317 -6.53 22.20 22.69
N TRP A 318 -7.06 20.97 22.46
CA TRP A 318 -6.62 20.14 21.35
C TRP A 318 -7.07 20.72 20.01
N ASP A 319 -6.11 21.00 19.16
CA ASP A 319 -6.32 21.37 17.76
C ASP A 319 -5.29 20.62 16.91
N PHE A 320 -5.76 19.66 16.14
CA PHE A 320 -4.88 18.84 15.30
C PHE A 320 -4.04 19.68 14.35
N SER A 321 -4.61 20.73 13.73
CA SER A 321 -3.88 21.55 12.76
C SER A 321 -2.72 22.30 13.42
N LYS A 322 -2.94 22.83 14.61
CA LYS A 322 -1.88 23.53 15.38
C LYS A 322 -0.76 22.57 15.79
N VAL A 323 -1.12 21.38 16.29
CA VAL A 323 -0.15 20.35 16.68
C VAL A 323 0.62 19.85 15.46
N HIS A 324 -0.09 19.61 14.33
CA HIS A 324 0.53 19.24 13.06
C HIS A 324 1.54 20.29 12.61
N ASP A 325 1.16 21.56 12.57
CA ASP A 325 2.02 22.64 12.07
C ASP A 325 3.26 22.81 12.96
N TYR A 326 3.12 22.68 14.28
CA TYR A 326 4.25 22.71 15.22
C TYR A 326 5.25 21.59 14.94
N CYS A 327 4.77 20.35 14.69
CA CYS A 327 5.61 19.21 14.33
C CYS A 327 6.23 19.40 12.95
N TYR A 328 5.46 19.87 11.97
CA TYR A 328 5.90 20.07 10.59
C TYR A 328 7.05 21.08 10.47
N GLU A 329 6.97 22.19 11.19
CA GLU A 329 8.06 23.18 11.25
C GLU A 329 9.37 22.61 11.79
N ARG A 330 9.27 21.49 12.56
CA ARG A 330 10.41 20.79 13.18
C ARG A 330 10.79 19.49 12.43
N GLY A 331 10.27 19.34 11.21
CA GLY A 331 10.65 18.25 10.31
C GLY A 331 9.86 16.95 10.45
N PHE A 332 8.73 16.96 11.18
CA PHE A 332 7.88 15.78 11.35
C PHE A 332 6.48 15.99 10.75
N THR A 333 6.04 15.09 9.89
CA THR A 333 4.69 15.13 9.29
C THR A 333 3.81 14.06 9.88
N ILE A 334 2.66 14.47 10.44
CA ILE A 334 1.59 13.57 10.91
C ILE A 334 0.32 13.77 10.07
N TYR A 335 -0.58 12.78 10.01
CA TYR A 335 -1.78 12.88 9.19
C TYR A 335 -3.07 12.84 9.99
N PRO A 336 -4.11 13.56 9.54
CA PRO A 336 -5.44 13.41 10.10
C PRO A 336 -5.97 12.00 9.82
N GLY A 337 -6.87 11.52 10.66
CA GLY A 337 -7.56 10.26 10.45
C GLY A 337 -8.49 10.27 9.25
N LYS A 338 -8.93 9.08 8.85
CA LYS A 338 -9.89 8.85 7.75
C LYS A 338 -11.10 8.03 8.20
N ILE A 339 -11.47 8.11 9.46
CA ILE A 339 -12.61 7.39 10.03
C ILE A 339 -13.79 8.34 10.07
N SER A 340 -14.92 7.96 9.47
CA SER A 340 -16.07 8.85 9.31
C SER A 340 -16.82 9.13 10.63
N ASN A 341 -16.74 8.21 11.58
CA ASN A 341 -17.46 8.26 12.85
C ASN A 341 -16.58 8.57 14.07
N ALA A 342 -15.27 8.84 13.88
CA ALA A 342 -14.36 9.17 14.96
C ALA A 342 -13.33 10.23 14.53
N LYS A 343 -13.03 11.16 15.43
CA LYS A 343 -11.95 12.13 15.24
C LYS A 343 -10.62 11.48 15.64
N THR A 344 -9.73 11.31 14.67
CA THR A 344 -8.47 10.58 14.86
C THR A 344 -7.31 11.25 14.12
N PHE A 345 -6.08 10.91 14.51
CA PHE A 345 -4.88 11.17 13.73
C PHE A 345 -4.10 9.87 13.53
N ARG A 346 -3.18 9.87 12.59
CA ARG A 346 -2.41 8.67 12.24
C ARG A 346 -0.92 8.92 12.36
N LEU A 347 -0.24 7.91 12.90
CA LEU A 347 1.21 7.77 12.88
C LEU A 347 1.57 6.48 12.17
N CYS A 348 2.59 6.51 11.33
CA CYS A 348 2.94 5.38 10.47
C CYS A 348 4.41 5.01 10.61
N ALA A 349 4.67 3.70 10.70
CA ALA A 349 5.99 3.10 10.75
C ALA A 349 6.52 2.78 9.33
N LEU A 350 6.28 3.65 8.35
CA LEU A 350 6.66 3.45 6.95
C LEU A 350 7.81 4.38 6.56
N GLY A 351 8.87 3.81 5.98
CA GLY A 351 9.93 4.61 5.40
C GLY A 351 11.33 4.26 5.90
N ALA A 352 12.31 5.03 5.44
CA ALA A 352 13.68 5.01 5.94
C ALA A 352 13.77 5.75 7.28
N ILE A 353 13.11 5.18 8.30
CA ILE A 353 13.01 5.71 9.68
C ILE A 353 13.37 4.63 10.68
N ASP A 354 13.78 5.03 11.86
CA ASP A 354 14.17 4.16 12.96
C ASP A 354 13.56 4.58 14.32
N GLU A 355 13.89 3.89 15.38
CA GLU A 355 13.39 4.15 16.73
C GLU A 355 13.85 5.50 17.28
N GLN A 356 15.01 6.03 16.82
CA GLN A 356 15.48 7.35 17.24
C GLN A 356 14.62 8.47 16.65
N ASP A 357 14.19 8.33 15.38
CA ASP A 357 13.26 9.27 14.76
C ASP A 357 11.94 9.36 15.54
N ILE A 358 11.47 8.26 16.08
CA ILE A 358 10.23 8.20 16.86
C ILE A 358 10.42 8.89 18.24
N LYS A 359 11.55 8.67 18.90
CA LYS A 359 11.88 9.34 20.16
C LYS A 359 11.96 10.86 19.96
N ASP A 360 12.63 11.30 18.89
CA ASP A 360 12.76 12.73 18.56
C ASP A 360 11.40 13.32 18.20
N PHE A 361 10.56 12.59 17.47
CA PHE A 361 9.18 12.98 17.19
C PHE A 361 8.37 13.16 18.48
N PHE A 362 8.36 12.18 19.38
CA PHE A 362 7.55 12.28 20.60
C PHE A 362 8.02 13.39 21.55
N LYS A 363 9.31 13.73 21.53
CA LYS A 363 9.81 14.92 22.22
C LYS A 363 9.15 16.19 21.66
N VAL A 364 9.16 16.37 20.34
CA VAL A 364 8.54 17.52 19.66
C VAL A 364 7.02 17.51 19.83
N PHE A 365 6.39 16.33 19.74
CA PHE A 365 4.96 16.18 19.90
C PHE A 365 4.49 16.56 21.31
N LYS A 366 5.22 16.12 22.34
CA LYS A 366 4.97 16.52 23.74
C LYS A 366 5.14 18.03 23.95
N GLU A 367 6.21 18.62 23.41
CA GLU A 367 6.41 20.07 23.43
C GLU A 367 5.23 20.82 22.78
N ALA A 368 4.67 20.31 21.66
CA ALA A 368 3.51 20.90 21.02
C ALA A 368 2.26 20.86 21.93
N LEU A 369 2.00 19.70 22.57
CA LEU A 369 0.88 19.56 23.50
C LEU A 369 0.99 20.54 24.67
N GLU A 370 2.15 20.63 25.30
CA GLU A 370 2.43 21.55 26.39
C GLU A 370 2.29 23.03 25.95
N TYR A 371 2.82 23.38 24.76
CA TYR A 371 2.76 24.73 24.21
C TYR A 371 1.33 25.21 23.99
N TYR A 372 0.42 24.32 23.54
CA TYR A 372 -0.99 24.65 23.34
C TYR A 372 -1.84 24.42 24.59
N GLY A 373 -1.26 23.99 25.70
CA GLY A 373 -1.95 23.79 26.98
C GLY A 373 -2.84 22.56 27.03
N VAL A 374 -2.56 21.55 26.20
CA VAL A 374 -3.24 20.25 26.24
C VAL A 374 -2.77 19.48 27.49
N CYS A 375 -3.71 18.96 28.26
CA CYS A 375 -3.40 18.21 29.49
C CYS A 375 -2.78 16.85 29.16
N ILE A 376 -1.61 16.55 29.75
CA ILE A 376 -0.97 15.23 29.67
C ILE A 376 -0.77 14.66 31.08
N PRO A 377 -0.97 13.34 31.29
CA PRO A 377 -1.44 12.38 30.28
C PRO A 377 -2.87 12.66 29.82
N ILE A 378 -3.12 12.35 28.55
CA ILE A 378 -4.44 12.47 27.89
C ILE A 378 -5.48 11.65 28.66
N ARG A 379 -6.65 12.22 28.83
CA ARG A 379 -7.81 11.55 29.47
C ARG A 379 -8.99 11.58 28.52
N TYR A 380 -9.76 10.52 28.54
CA TYR A 380 -11.02 10.35 27.80
C TYR A 380 -12.15 10.23 28.79
N ASN A 381 -13.24 10.95 28.56
CA ASN A 381 -14.44 10.94 29.40
C ASN A 381 -15.29 9.68 29.16
#